data_24b687b8de499c30c065130c8613d532
#
_entry.id   24b687b8de499c30c065130c8613d532
#
_cell.length_a   1.000
_cell.length_b   1.000
_cell.length_c   1.000
_cell.angle_alpha   90.00
_cell.angle_beta   90.00
_cell.angle_gamma   90.00
#
_symmetry.space_group_name_H-M   'P 1'
#
loop_
_entity.id
_entity.type
_entity.pdbx_description
1 polymer ?
#
loop_
_entity_poly.entity_id
_entity_poly.type
_entity_poly.pdbx_seq_one_letter_code
_entity_poly.pdbx_strand_id
1 'polypeptide(L)'
;MKNRKLLRPALCLLLALLAGCGPSREEPMEPEAESRALLSSGDLRGADLRELDLTGLEEAAYRWDFDTRTLWPEELPEGFDPARLLELGKDPGLGLRALHGRGITGRGVGIAIIDQALPADHQEYGDRLRFYQEYHTAAQGPASAHGPAVASIALGKTVGVAPEALLYFLADDLGTGEGAAFSRDLSWYAEDVDRLTALNETLPEGESIRVISMSVGWMPGDPGAEALEAAIARARAAGIAVVCVNSRDPLLEPWMGMGRRPYGDPNRLEDCLPGAFWEESLYSGEYRGTDGSLLLVPMDGRTAASPAGGAEYAYFAGGGMSWAVPYVAGLYALACQVKPEVTFEEFLAAARSTARPVSVWRDGVEYPYGKAVDPAALLEALGA
;
A
#
# COMPACT_ATOMS: atom_id res chain seq x y z
N MET A 1 -23.09 -25.27 33.32
CA MET A 1 -21.73 -25.38 32.77
C MET A 1 -21.83 -25.10 31.27
N LYS A 2 -21.53 -23.87 30.85
CA LYS A 2 -21.60 -23.46 29.41
C LYS A 2 -20.15 -23.34 28.91
N ASN A 3 -19.78 -24.20 27.97
CA ASN A 3 -18.51 -24.17 27.26
C ASN A 3 -18.38 -22.86 26.48
N ARG A 4 -17.53 -21.96 26.96
CA ARG A 4 -17.02 -20.84 26.15
C ARG A 4 -15.95 -21.41 25.22
N LYS A 5 -16.29 -21.59 23.95
CA LYS A 5 -15.30 -21.72 22.88
C LYS A 5 -14.62 -20.37 22.72
N LEU A 6 -13.35 -20.30 23.12
CA LEU A 6 -12.46 -19.19 22.81
C LEU A 6 -12.24 -19.19 21.28
N LEU A 7 -12.87 -18.24 20.59
CA LEU A 7 -12.50 -17.91 19.21
C LEU A 7 -11.08 -17.32 19.25
N ARG A 8 -10.14 -18.01 18.67
CA ARG A 8 -8.85 -17.45 18.31
C ARG A 8 -9.10 -16.51 17.10
N PRO A 9 -8.66 -15.25 17.15
CA PRO A 9 -8.67 -14.42 15.94
C PRO A 9 -7.71 -15.05 14.95
N ALA A 10 -8.18 -15.27 13.74
CA ALA A 10 -7.33 -15.64 12.62
C ALA A 10 -6.41 -14.45 12.31
N LEU A 11 -5.18 -14.53 12.79
CA LEU A 11 -4.11 -13.61 12.46
C LEU A 11 -3.65 -13.96 11.05
N CYS A 12 -4.21 -13.30 10.03
CA CYS A 12 -3.66 -13.38 8.68
C CYS A 12 -2.31 -12.66 8.67
N LEU A 13 -1.24 -13.42 8.90
CA LEU A 13 0.11 -13.01 8.60
C LEU A 13 0.23 -12.93 7.08
N LEU A 14 0.37 -11.74 6.53
CA LEU A 14 0.88 -11.55 5.18
C LEU A 14 2.38 -11.85 5.20
N LEU A 15 2.72 -13.12 5.07
CA LEU A 15 4.02 -13.52 4.58
C LEU A 15 3.93 -13.50 3.05
N ALA A 16 4.50 -12.47 2.43
CA ALA A 16 4.92 -12.58 1.05
C ALA A 16 5.80 -13.83 0.96
N LEU A 17 5.33 -14.85 0.26
CA LEU A 17 6.11 -16.05 -0.04
C LEU A 17 7.31 -15.65 -0.92
N LEU A 18 8.43 -15.35 -0.29
CA LEU A 18 9.73 -15.40 -0.93
C LEU A 18 10.15 -16.87 -0.91
N ALA A 19 9.86 -17.59 -1.99
CA ALA A 19 10.40 -18.92 -2.21
C ALA A 19 11.90 -18.80 -2.50
N GLY A 20 12.72 -18.95 -1.46
CA GLY A 20 14.15 -19.18 -1.56
C GLY A 20 14.44 -20.67 -1.50
N CYS A 21 14.82 -21.30 -2.61
CA CYS A 21 15.23 -22.71 -2.68
C CYS A 21 16.61 -22.93 -2.08
N GLY A 22 16.70 -23.69 -1.00
CA GLY A 22 17.91 -24.47 -0.67
C GLY A 22 18.01 -25.72 -1.56
N PRO A 23 19.18 -26.36 -1.75
CA PRO A 23 19.35 -27.42 -2.74
C PRO A 23 18.78 -28.76 -2.26
N SER A 24 17.48 -28.93 -2.32
CA SER A 24 16.87 -30.22 -2.49
C SER A 24 16.81 -30.47 -4.00
N ARG A 25 17.29 -31.65 -4.46
CA ARG A 25 17.03 -32.09 -5.81
C ARG A 25 15.53 -32.30 -5.95
N GLU A 26 14.81 -31.23 -6.28
CA GLU A 26 13.46 -31.33 -6.80
C GLU A 26 13.59 -31.92 -8.21
N GLU A 27 12.87 -33.00 -8.48
CA GLU A 27 12.70 -33.47 -9.86
C GLU A 27 12.08 -32.32 -10.66
N PRO A 28 12.53 -32.04 -11.89
CA PRO A 28 11.95 -30.98 -12.70
C PRO A 28 10.45 -31.22 -12.83
N MET A 29 9.66 -30.23 -12.40
CA MET A 29 8.22 -30.27 -12.55
C MET A 29 7.86 -30.31 -14.04
N GLU A 30 6.85 -31.09 -14.42
CA GLU A 30 6.38 -31.13 -15.80
C GLU A 30 5.94 -29.71 -16.24
N PRO A 31 6.23 -29.25 -17.45
CA PRO A 31 5.94 -27.88 -17.91
C PRO A 31 4.49 -27.45 -17.72
N GLU A 32 3.52 -28.36 -17.84
CA GLU A 32 2.11 -28.09 -17.58
C GLU A 32 1.84 -27.83 -16.09
N ALA A 33 2.56 -28.51 -15.19
CA ALA A 33 2.43 -28.29 -13.76
C ALA A 33 3.03 -26.94 -13.32
N GLU A 34 4.16 -26.53 -13.93
CA GLU A 34 4.77 -25.21 -13.70
C GLU A 34 3.84 -24.09 -14.17
N SER A 35 3.28 -24.20 -15.37
CA SER A 35 2.35 -23.22 -15.92
C SER A 35 1.08 -23.10 -15.06
N ARG A 36 0.55 -24.22 -14.58
CA ARG A 36 -0.62 -24.25 -13.70
C ARG A 36 -0.32 -23.64 -12.33
N ALA A 37 0.85 -23.91 -11.77
CA ALA A 37 1.30 -23.32 -10.51
C ALA A 37 1.47 -21.80 -10.65
N LEU A 38 2.08 -21.32 -11.73
CA LEU A 38 2.24 -19.91 -12.05
C LEU A 38 0.88 -19.20 -12.13
N LEU A 39 -0.05 -19.68 -12.94
CA LEU A 39 -1.39 -19.10 -13.08
C LEU A 39 -2.19 -19.13 -11.77
N SER A 40 -2.01 -20.18 -10.96
CA SER A 40 -2.66 -20.32 -9.65
C SER A 40 -2.06 -19.42 -8.57
N SER A 41 -0.78 -19.03 -8.72
CA SER A 41 -0.14 -18.07 -7.78
C SER A 41 -0.78 -16.69 -7.87
N GLY A 42 -1.30 -16.33 -9.03
CA GLY A 42 -1.80 -14.98 -9.33
C GLY A 42 -0.70 -13.94 -9.57
N ASP A 43 0.57 -14.28 -9.40
CA ASP A 43 1.69 -13.37 -9.65
C ASP A 43 2.37 -13.71 -10.99
N LEU A 44 2.06 -12.93 -12.01
CA LEU A 44 2.54 -13.11 -13.38
C LEU A 44 3.59 -12.05 -13.76
N ARG A 45 4.13 -11.32 -12.81
CA ARG A 45 5.11 -10.25 -13.08
C ARG A 45 6.37 -10.83 -13.71
N GLY A 46 6.75 -10.30 -14.87
CA GLY A 46 7.90 -10.75 -15.67
C GLY A 46 7.75 -12.12 -16.32
N ALA A 47 6.58 -12.76 -16.23
CA ALA A 47 6.34 -14.06 -16.82
C ALA A 47 6.25 -14.02 -18.35
N ASP A 48 6.67 -15.08 -19.00
CA ASP A 48 6.44 -15.33 -20.42
C ASP A 48 5.28 -16.34 -20.60
N LEU A 49 4.11 -15.82 -21.00
CA LEU A 49 2.87 -16.59 -21.11
C LEU A 49 2.49 -16.87 -22.58
N ARG A 50 3.37 -16.52 -23.54
CA ARG A 50 3.06 -16.54 -24.97
C ARG A 50 2.60 -17.91 -25.51
N GLU A 51 3.07 -18.99 -24.88
CA GLU A 51 2.74 -20.35 -25.27
C GLU A 51 1.61 -20.97 -24.44
N LEU A 52 0.99 -20.20 -23.52
CA LEU A 52 -0.07 -20.68 -22.66
C LEU A 52 -1.45 -20.39 -23.23
N ASP A 53 -2.35 -21.36 -23.10
CA ASP A 53 -3.78 -21.15 -23.35
C ASP A 53 -4.43 -20.58 -22.08
N LEU A 54 -4.91 -19.35 -22.19
CA LEU A 54 -5.57 -18.61 -21.11
C LEU A 54 -7.10 -18.57 -21.28
N THR A 55 -7.67 -19.30 -22.27
CA THR A 55 -9.13 -19.34 -22.47
C THR A 55 -9.84 -19.98 -21.28
N GLY A 56 -11.00 -19.44 -20.92
CA GLY A 56 -11.77 -19.91 -19.76
C GLY A 56 -11.25 -19.42 -18.40
N LEU A 57 -10.26 -18.51 -18.37
CA LEU A 57 -9.69 -17.94 -17.15
C LEU A 57 -10.16 -16.49 -16.87
N GLU A 58 -11.32 -16.09 -17.42
CA GLU A 58 -11.84 -14.71 -17.35
C GLU A 58 -11.94 -14.20 -15.91
N GLU A 59 -12.48 -15.01 -14.97
CA GLU A 59 -12.62 -14.63 -13.58
C GLU A 59 -11.25 -14.56 -12.85
N ALA A 60 -10.33 -15.46 -13.18
CA ALA A 60 -9.00 -15.50 -12.59
C ALA A 60 -8.15 -14.31 -13.05
N ALA A 61 -8.31 -13.91 -14.31
CA ALA A 61 -7.52 -12.84 -14.93
C ALA A 61 -7.63 -11.50 -14.17
N TYR A 62 -8.77 -11.21 -13.57
CA TYR A 62 -8.97 -9.98 -12.78
C TYR A 62 -8.29 -10.00 -11.39
N ARG A 63 -7.70 -11.12 -11.02
CA ARG A 63 -6.97 -11.31 -9.76
C ARG A 63 -5.47 -11.44 -9.97
N TRP A 64 -4.98 -11.34 -11.20
CA TRP A 64 -3.56 -11.45 -11.50
C TRP A 64 -2.83 -10.14 -11.25
N ASP A 65 -1.68 -10.26 -10.58
CA ASP A 65 -0.65 -9.25 -10.57
C ASP A 65 0.27 -9.45 -11.77
N PHE A 66 0.59 -8.40 -12.49
CA PHE A 66 1.44 -8.46 -13.68
C PHE A 66 2.22 -7.15 -13.84
N ASP A 67 3.21 -7.15 -14.73
CA ASP A 67 4.00 -5.94 -14.97
C ASP A 67 4.17 -5.66 -16.47
N THR A 68 4.83 -4.55 -16.78
CA THR A 68 5.13 -4.12 -18.15
C THR A 68 6.01 -5.10 -18.92
N ARG A 69 6.62 -6.09 -18.26
CA ARG A 69 7.45 -7.14 -18.86
C ARG A 69 6.73 -8.46 -19.03
N THR A 70 5.53 -8.61 -18.51
CA THR A 70 4.72 -9.80 -18.73
C THR A 70 4.43 -9.94 -20.21
N LEU A 71 4.81 -11.08 -20.78
CA LEU A 71 4.62 -11.40 -22.20
C LEU A 71 3.35 -12.24 -22.37
N TRP A 72 2.34 -11.67 -22.98
CA TRP A 72 1.03 -12.26 -23.14
C TRP A 72 0.91 -13.11 -24.40
N PRO A 73 0.05 -14.16 -24.43
CA PRO A 73 -0.29 -14.87 -25.65
C PRO A 73 -1.10 -13.99 -26.61
N GLU A 74 -1.23 -14.43 -27.85
CA GLU A 74 -2.00 -13.70 -28.87
C GLU A 74 -3.50 -13.64 -28.50
N GLU A 75 -4.05 -14.73 -27.92
CA GLU A 75 -5.43 -14.80 -27.44
C GLU A 75 -5.47 -14.63 -25.92
N LEU A 76 -6.17 -13.60 -25.46
CA LEU A 76 -6.39 -13.31 -24.03
C LEU A 76 -7.77 -13.80 -23.59
N PRO A 77 -8.01 -14.02 -22.27
CA PRO A 77 -9.35 -14.26 -21.74
C PRO A 77 -10.34 -13.17 -22.20
N GLU A 78 -11.58 -13.56 -22.47
CA GLU A 78 -12.60 -12.65 -22.98
C GLU A 78 -12.78 -11.43 -22.02
N GLY A 79 -12.69 -10.23 -22.59
CA GLY A 79 -12.84 -8.99 -21.83
C GLY A 79 -11.62 -8.59 -21.00
N PHE A 80 -10.55 -9.38 -20.98
CA PHE A 80 -9.33 -9.04 -20.26
C PHE A 80 -8.38 -8.21 -21.14
N ASP A 81 -8.05 -7.00 -20.68
CA ASP A 81 -7.11 -6.07 -21.33
C ASP A 81 -6.09 -5.59 -20.28
N PRO A 82 -4.92 -6.24 -20.18
CA PRO A 82 -3.90 -5.91 -19.19
C PRO A 82 -3.32 -4.51 -19.38
N ALA A 83 -3.19 -4.03 -20.61
CA ALA A 83 -2.67 -2.69 -20.87
C ALA A 83 -3.62 -1.60 -20.34
N ARG A 84 -4.92 -1.81 -20.53
CA ARG A 84 -5.95 -0.89 -20.00
C ARG A 84 -6.03 -0.95 -18.47
N LEU A 85 -5.91 -2.12 -17.84
CA LEU A 85 -5.88 -2.26 -16.38
C LEU A 85 -4.67 -1.53 -15.80
N LEU A 86 -3.50 -1.72 -16.41
CA LEU A 86 -2.27 -1.07 -15.99
C LEU A 86 -2.40 0.46 -16.09
N GLU A 87 -3.00 0.98 -17.14
CA GLU A 87 -3.19 2.43 -17.32
C GLU A 87 -4.23 3.01 -16.34
N LEU A 88 -5.38 2.34 -16.15
CA LEU A 88 -6.40 2.74 -15.18
C LEU A 88 -5.88 2.68 -13.74
N GLY A 89 -5.04 1.68 -13.44
CA GLY A 89 -4.41 1.51 -12.13
C GLY A 89 -3.48 2.65 -11.72
N LYS A 90 -3.00 3.47 -12.68
CA LYS A 90 -2.17 4.65 -12.41
C LYS A 90 -2.95 5.80 -11.76
N ASP A 91 -4.26 5.87 -11.97
CA ASP A 91 -5.05 6.92 -11.33
C ASP A 91 -5.18 6.63 -9.83
N PRO A 92 -4.72 7.52 -8.92
CA PRO A 92 -4.84 7.32 -7.49
C PRO A 92 -6.30 7.29 -7.01
N GLY A 93 -7.25 7.78 -7.82
CA GLY A 93 -8.67 7.77 -7.54
C GLY A 93 -9.15 8.92 -6.65
N LEU A 94 -10.45 8.87 -6.31
CA LEU A 94 -11.12 9.83 -5.43
C LEU A 94 -10.95 11.31 -5.84
N GLY A 95 -10.79 11.59 -7.13
CA GLY A 95 -10.67 12.96 -7.67
C GLY A 95 -9.31 13.64 -7.45
N LEU A 96 -8.28 12.90 -7.01
CA LEU A 96 -6.95 13.46 -6.73
C LEU A 96 -6.33 14.17 -7.92
N ARG A 97 -6.48 13.65 -9.14
CA ARG A 97 -5.94 14.33 -10.33
C ARG A 97 -6.52 15.74 -10.56
N ALA A 98 -7.77 15.97 -10.15
CA ALA A 98 -8.36 17.31 -10.21
C ALA A 98 -7.71 18.26 -9.19
N LEU A 99 -7.32 17.77 -8.01
CA LEU A 99 -6.56 18.53 -7.02
C LEU A 99 -5.16 18.84 -7.51
N HIS A 100 -4.50 17.85 -8.14
CA HIS A 100 -3.19 18.06 -8.77
C HIS A 100 -3.27 19.18 -9.85
N GLY A 101 -4.33 19.20 -10.68
CA GLY A 101 -4.57 20.25 -11.66
C GLY A 101 -4.77 21.65 -11.05
N ARG A 102 -5.12 21.74 -9.76
CA ARG A 102 -5.22 22.99 -8.99
C ARG A 102 -3.89 23.35 -8.28
N GLY A 103 -2.83 22.55 -8.45
CA GLY A 103 -1.53 22.75 -7.82
C GLY A 103 -1.42 22.22 -6.38
N ILE A 104 -2.38 21.41 -5.93
CA ILE A 104 -2.34 20.72 -4.64
C ILE A 104 -1.70 19.35 -4.87
N THR A 105 -0.39 19.27 -4.66
CA THR A 105 0.49 18.17 -5.12
C THR A 105 1.43 17.66 -4.05
N GLY A 106 1.35 18.19 -2.82
CA GLY A 106 2.29 17.88 -1.72
C GLY A 106 3.63 18.61 -1.83
N ARG A 107 3.74 19.63 -2.68
CA ARG A 107 4.96 20.39 -2.89
C ARG A 107 5.47 20.99 -1.58
N GLY A 108 6.79 20.82 -1.31
CA GLY A 108 7.45 21.34 -0.12
C GLY A 108 7.18 20.53 1.15
N VAL A 109 6.62 19.31 1.01
CA VAL A 109 6.34 18.42 2.14
C VAL A 109 7.17 17.16 2.03
N GLY A 110 7.90 16.79 3.07
CA GLY A 110 8.65 15.55 3.18
C GLY A 110 7.75 14.37 3.61
N ILE A 111 7.81 13.29 2.87
CA ILE A 111 7.30 11.97 3.24
C ILE A 111 8.50 11.06 3.46
N ALA A 112 8.66 10.53 4.67
CA ALA A 112 9.62 9.48 4.93
C ALA A 112 8.96 8.10 4.82
N ILE A 113 9.69 7.13 4.28
CA ILE A 113 9.22 5.74 4.14
C ILE A 113 10.29 4.81 4.69
N ILE A 114 9.88 3.86 5.52
CA ILE A 114 10.70 2.75 5.98
C ILE A 114 10.11 1.49 5.36
N ASP A 115 10.85 0.84 4.47
CA ASP A 115 10.39 -0.33 3.71
C ASP A 115 11.59 -1.07 3.08
N GLN A 116 11.35 -2.13 2.34
CA GLN A 116 12.37 -2.85 1.58
C GLN A 116 13.01 -1.96 0.51
N ALA A 117 14.23 -2.29 0.10
CA ALA A 117 15.03 -1.52 -0.86
C ALA A 117 14.28 -1.20 -2.16
N LEU A 118 14.59 -0.04 -2.75
CA LEU A 118 14.02 0.41 -4.02
C LEU A 118 15.10 0.86 -5.01
N PRO A 119 14.84 0.82 -6.34
CA PRO A 119 15.66 1.49 -7.34
C PRO A 119 15.58 3.01 -7.16
N ALA A 120 16.68 3.65 -6.78
CA ALA A 120 16.69 5.08 -6.45
C ALA A 120 16.45 6.01 -7.66
N ASP A 121 16.64 5.50 -8.88
CA ASP A 121 16.54 6.24 -10.16
C ASP A 121 15.22 6.05 -10.89
N HIS A 122 14.21 5.44 -10.26
CA HIS A 122 12.91 5.24 -10.91
C HIS A 122 12.23 6.57 -11.24
N GLN A 123 11.67 6.70 -12.47
CA GLN A 123 11.06 7.93 -12.98
C GLN A 123 9.90 8.49 -12.15
N GLU A 124 9.27 7.66 -11.31
CA GLU A 124 8.16 8.07 -10.47
C GLU A 124 8.60 8.91 -9.26
N TYR A 125 9.83 8.75 -8.76
CA TYR A 125 10.27 9.42 -7.53
C TYR A 125 11.74 9.85 -7.51
N GLY A 126 12.58 9.36 -8.42
CA GLY A 126 14.04 9.56 -8.35
C GLY A 126 14.47 11.02 -8.30
N ASP A 127 13.78 11.91 -9.02
CA ASP A 127 14.06 13.36 -9.03
C ASP A 127 13.69 14.07 -7.71
N ARG A 128 12.89 13.43 -6.86
CA ARG A 128 12.45 13.96 -5.56
C ARG A 128 12.98 13.17 -4.36
N LEU A 129 13.81 12.16 -4.61
CA LEU A 129 14.52 11.43 -3.58
C LEU A 129 15.60 12.34 -2.98
N ARG A 130 15.44 12.71 -1.71
CA ARG A 130 16.34 13.58 -0.96
C ARG A 130 17.30 12.82 -0.07
N PHE A 131 16.86 11.66 0.40
CA PHE A 131 17.66 10.80 1.25
C PHE A 131 17.32 9.34 0.95
N TYR A 132 18.34 8.51 0.77
CA TYR A 132 18.24 7.06 0.64
C TYR A 132 19.38 6.40 1.40
N GLN A 133 19.05 5.49 2.27
CA GLN A 133 20.05 4.70 2.97
C GLN A 133 19.49 3.30 3.25
N GLU A 134 20.36 2.30 3.12
CA GLU A 134 20.07 0.91 3.44
C GLU A 134 20.70 0.57 4.79
N TYR A 135 19.93 -0.05 5.66
CA TYR A 135 20.42 -0.54 6.94
C TYR A 135 20.39 -2.06 6.98
N HIS A 136 19.44 -2.66 7.61
CA HIS A 136 19.36 -4.11 7.78
C HIS A 136 18.78 -4.79 6.52
N THR A 137 19.39 -4.56 5.37
CA THR A 137 18.98 -5.19 4.10
C THR A 137 19.83 -6.42 3.81
N ALA A 138 19.24 -7.43 3.17
CA ALA A 138 19.99 -8.57 2.67
C ALA A 138 20.98 -8.11 1.58
N ALA A 139 22.27 -8.33 1.81
CA ALA A 139 23.37 -7.73 1.06
C ALA A 139 23.39 -8.03 -0.46
N GLN A 140 22.52 -8.84 -1.03
CA GLN A 140 22.47 -9.19 -2.45
C GLN A 140 21.11 -9.77 -2.91
N GLY A 141 20.00 -9.42 -2.30
CA GLY A 141 18.67 -9.81 -2.81
C GLY A 141 18.25 -8.99 -4.03
N PRO A 142 17.44 -9.52 -4.95
CA PRO A 142 16.76 -8.70 -5.94
C PRO A 142 15.93 -7.64 -5.21
N ALA A 143 15.89 -6.41 -5.76
CA ALA A 143 15.06 -5.35 -5.20
C ALA A 143 13.62 -5.85 -5.03
N SER A 144 13.06 -5.70 -3.82
CA SER A 144 11.70 -6.08 -3.55
C SER A 144 10.73 -5.24 -4.39
N ALA A 145 9.62 -5.83 -4.77
CA ALA A 145 8.52 -5.09 -5.40
C ALA A 145 7.81 -4.15 -4.42
N HIS A 146 7.97 -4.35 -3.11
CA HIS A 146 7.19 -3.63 -2.08
C HIS A 146 7.69 -2.19 -1.90
N GLY A 147 8.98 -1.96 -1.69
CA GLY A 147 9.55 -0.62 -1.50
C GLY A 147 9.22 0.37 -2.63
N PRO A 148 9.49 0.06 -3.92
CA PRO A 148 9.12 0.95 -5.02
C PRO A 148 7.62 1.17 -5.14
N ALA A 149 6.80 0.14 -4.84
CA ALA A 149 5.35 0.27 -4.90
C ALA A 149 4.84 1.27 -3.85
N VAL A 150 5.20 1.12 -2.58
CA VAL A 150 4.74 2.03 -1.51
C VAL A 150 5.25 3.46 -1.73
N ALA A 151 6.50 3.64 -2.19
CA ALA A 151 7.03 4.94 -2.53
C ALA A 151 6.23 5.61 -3.66
N SER A 152 5.97 4.89 -4.75
CA SER A 152 5.22 5.44 -5.88
C SER A 152 3.75 5.69 -5.56
N ILE A 153 3.09 4.87 -4.73
CA ILE A 153 1.72 5.12 -4.28
C ILE A 153 1.63 6.40 -3.45
N ALA A 154 2.59 6.65 -2.56
CA ALA A 154 2.62 7.87 -1.76
C ALA A 154 2.82 9.11 -2.63
N LEU A 155 3.87 9.12 -3.44
CA LEU A 155 4.35 10.33 -4.10
C LEU A 155 4.82 10.16 -5.56
N GLY A 156 4.45 9.07 -6.22
CA GLY A 156 4.78 8.86 -7.63
C GLY A 156 4.28 10.00 -8.51
N LYS A 157 5.09 10.39 -9.49
CA LYS A 157 4.83 11.50 -10.41
C LYS A 157 3.52 11.33 -11.18
N THR A 158 3.20 10.09 -11.58
CA THR A 158 2.01 9.79 -12.38
C THR A 158 1.02 8.87 -11.67
N VAL A 159 1.46 8.14 -10.64
CA VAL A 159 0.63 7.15 -9.93
C VAL A 159 0.36 7.52 -8.47
N GLY A 160 1.07 8.52 -7.93
CA GLY A 160 1.06 8.88 -6.52
C GLY A 160 -0.05 9.83 -6.10
N VAL A 161 -0.28 9.86 -4.80
CA VAL A 161 -1.24 10.77 -4.15
C VAL A 161 -0.68 12.18 -4.05
N ALA A 162 0.61 12.33 -3.71
CA ALA A 162 1.30 13.62 -3.52
C ALA A 162 2.49 13.76 -4.48
N PRO A 163 2.27 13.98 -5.79
CA PRO A 163 3.28 13.80 -6.84
C PRO A 163 4.44 14.80 -6.82
N GLU A 164 4.41 15.83 -5.99
CA GLU A 164 5.52 16.79 -5.80
C GLU A 164 6.07 16.79 -4.36
N ALA A 165 5.66 15.84 -3.51
CA ALA A 165 6.26 15.64 -2.20
C ALA A 165 7.70 15.13 -2.31
N LEU A 166 8.52 15.40 -1.29
CA LEU A 166 9.92 14.98 -1.21
C LEU A 166 10.01 13.61 -0.53
N LEU A 167 10.84 12.72 -1.06
CA LEU A 167 11.04 11.36 -0.54
C LEU A 167 12.30 11.27 0.32
N TYR A 168 12.13 10.77 1.53
CA TYR A 168 13.19 10.33 2.43
C TYR A 168 12.98 8.82 2.66
N PHE A 169 13.93 8.00 2.27
CA PHE A 169 13.72 6.55 2.27
C PHE A 169 14.81 5.83 3.07
N LEU A 170 14.39 5.02 4.03
CA LEU A 170 15.24 4.05 4.70
C LEU A 170 14.84 2.65 4.26
N ALA A 171 15.81 1.90 3.72
CA ALA A 171 15.61 0.52 3.35
C ALA A 171 15.97 -0.40 4.52
N ASP A 172 15.00 -1.20 4.97
CA ASP A 172 15.15 -2.15 6.07
C ASP A 172 14.23 -3.36 5.84
N ASP A 173 14.76 -4.56 5.99
CA ASP A 173 14.01 -5.82 5.78
C ASP A 173 13.21 -6.28 7.00
N LEU A 174 13.24 -5.53 8.11
CA LEU A 174 12.47 -5.77 9.33
C LEU A 174 12.86 -7.06 10.09
N GLY A 175 13.88 -7.78 9.68
CA GLY A 175 14.27 -9.02 10.33
C GLY A 175 15.26 -9.84 9.52
N THR A 176 15.55 -11.03 10.00
CA THR A 176 16.51 -11.96 9.38
C THR A 176 15.88 -13.28 9.02
N GLY A 177 16.46 -13.98 8.05
CA GLY A 177 16.00 -15.29 7.56
C GLY A 177 15.00 -15.15 6.41
N GLU A 178 14.51 -16.28 5.92
CA GLU A 178 13.62 -16.37 4.78
C GLU A 178 12.45 -17.33 5.07
N GLY A 179 11.31 -17.08 4.45
CA GLY A 179 10.13 -17.95 4.53
C GLY A 179 9.75 -18.28 5.98
N ALA A 180 9.63 -19.55 6.32
CA ALA A 180 9.25 -19.99 7.67
C ALA A 180 10.32 -19.74 8.76
N ALA A 181 11.57 -19.45 8.35
CA ALA A 181 12.67 -19.11 9.25
C ALA A 181 12.83 -17.59 9.44
N PHE A 182 11.99 -16.77 8.83
CA PHE A 182 12.04 -15.32 9.01
C PHE A 182 11.71 -14.94 10.45
N SER A 183 12.62 -14.21 11.08
CA SER A 183 12.49 -13.69 12.44
C SER A 183 12.46 -12.17 12.41
N ARG A 184 11.29 -11.61 12.70
CA ARG A 184 11.07 -10.16 12.74
C ARG A 184 11.64 -9.54 14.00
N ASP A 185 12.26 -8.35 13.87
CA ASP A 185 12.69 -7.51 14.98
C ASP A 185 12.33 -6.05 14.75
N LEU A 186 11.30 -5.59 15.43
CA LEU A 186 10.78 -4.21 15.32
C LEU A 186 11.73 -3.15 15.92
N SER A 187 12.77 -3.56 16.65
CA SER A 187 13.76 -2.62 17.16
C SER A 187 14.54 -1.93 16.02
N TRP A 188 14.69 -2.59 14.87
CA TRP A 188 15.30 -2.01 13.68
C TRP A 188 14.49 -0.83 13.16
N TYR A 189 13.17 -1.00 13.04
CA TYR A 189 12.27 0.09 12.67
C TYR A 189 12.20 1.19 13.73
N ALA A 190 12.37 0.87 15.02
CA ALA A 190 12.50 1.87 16.06
C ALA A 190 13.73 2.76 15.85
N GLU A 191 14.88 2.17 15.52
CA GLU A 191 16.09 2.90 15.20
C GLU A 191 15.90 3.79 13.96
N ASP A 192 15.22 3.30 12.93
CA ASP A 192 14.97 4.05 11.71
C ASP A 192 14.03 5.24 11.92
N VAL A 193 12.99 5.07 12.72
CA VAL A 193 12.11 6.18 13.13
C VAL A 193 12.92 7.26 13.87
N ASP A 194 13.82 6.87 14.78
CA ASP A 194 14.69 7.81 15.50
C ASP A 194 15.69 8.51 14.55
N ARG A 195 16.26 7.78 13.57
CA ARG A 195 17.15 8.36 12.54
C ARG A 195 16.43 9.39 11.69
N LEU A 196 15.23 9.11 11.23
CA LEU A 196 14.41 10.05 10.45
C LEU A 196 13.99 11.26 11.29
N THR A 197 13.69 11.05 12.56
CA THR A 197 13.37 12.15 13.49
C THR A 197 14.58 13.07 13.68
N ALA A 198 15.78 12.52 13.90
CA ALA A 198 17.00 13.28 14.01
C ALA A 198 17.40 13.97 12.68
N LEU A 199 17.23 13.29 11.55
CA LEU A 199 17.45 13.87 10.22
C LEU A 199 16.58 15.10 10.03
N ASN A 200 15.31 15.04 10.42
CA ASN A 200 14.36 16.14 10.25
C ASN A 200 14.78 17.44 10.96
N GLU A 201 15.50 17.34 12.08
CA GLU A 201 16.05 18.52 12.78
C GLU A 201 17.11 19.28 11.97
N THR A 202 17.70 18.63 10.96
CA THR A 202 18.78 19.18 10.13
C THR A 202 18.32 19.65 8.75
N LEU A 203 17.07 19.38 8.39
CA LEU A 203 16.54 19.71 7.08
C LEU A 203 16.27 21.20 6.93
N PRO A 204 16.46 21.77 5.73
CA PRO A 204 16.13 23.17 5.48
C PRO A 204 14.62 23.43 5.57
N GLU A 205 14.26 24.68 5.80
CA GLU A 205 12.87 25.13 5.77
C GLU A 205 12.23 24.77 4.41
N GLY A 206 11.03 24.19 4.45
CA GLY A 206 10.30 23.72 3.25
C GLY A 206 10.67 22.32 2.76
N GLU A 207 11.56 21.60 3.48
CA GLU A 207 11.89 20.20 3.19
C GLU A 207 11.58 19.24 4.35
N SER A 208 10.90 19.75 5.38
CA SER A 208 10.62 18.98 6.60
C SER A 208 9.81 17.72 6.34
N ILE A 209 10.22 16.63 6.98
CA ILE A 209 9.45 15.39 7.06
C ILE A 209 8.22 15.66 7.94
N ARG A 210 7.04 15.48 7.37
CA ARG A 210 5.77 15.65 8.08
C ARG A 210 5.10 14.32 8.43
N VAL A 211 5.50 13.25 7.75
CA VAL A 211 4.95 11.91 7.97
C VAL A 211 5.99 10.84 7.70
N ILE A 212 5.99 9.81 8.55
CA ILE A 212 6.69 8.54 8.34
C ILE A 212 5.64 7.49 8.00
N SER A 213 5.81 6.81 6.87
CA SER A 213 4.98 5.75 6.36
C SER A 213 5.67 4.40 6.54
N MET A 214 5.05 3.49 7.28
CA MET A 214 5.56 2.14 7.53
C MET A 214 4.46 1.13 7.26
N SER A 215 4.59 0.34 6.19
CA SER A 215 3.60 -0.68 5.81
C SER A 215 3.72 -1.94 6.65
N VAL A 216 3.81 -1.79 7.97
CA VAL A 216 4.00 -2.85 8.96
C VAL A 216 2.98 -2.75 10.09
N GLY A 217 2.57 -3.90 10.62
CA GLY A 217 1.76 -4.03 11.82
C GLY A 217 2.44 -4.93 12.85
N TRP A 218 2.07 -4.80 14.12
CA TRP A 218 2.63 -5.62 15.20
C TRP A 218 1.61 -5.91 16.31
N MET A 219 1.96 -6.87 17.14
CA MET A 219 1.19 -7.26 18.32
C MET A 219 2.01 -6.98 19.59
N PRO A 220 1.37 -6.78 20.76
CA PRO A 220 2.09 -6.74 22.03
C PRO A 220 2.88 -8.01 22.23
N GLY A 221 4.15 -7.84 22.61
CA GLY A 221 5.07 -8.94 22.82
C GLY A 221 5.84 -9.38 21.58
N ASP A 222 5.57 -8.77 20.42
CA ASP A 222 6.47 -8.93 19.28
C ASP A 222 7.85 -8.36 19.63
N PRO A 223 8.95 -8.99 19.17
CA PRO A 223 10.30 -8.49 19.42
C PRO A 223 10.45 -7.04 18.94
N GLY A 224 10.92 -6.17 19.84
CA GLY A 224 11.13 -4.74 19.54
C GLY A 224 9.87 -3.86 19.55
N ALA A 225 8.66 -4.39 19.79
CA ALA A 225 7.41 -3.62 19.73
C ALA A 225 7.40 -2.40 20.68
N GLU A 226 7.83 -2.58 21.93
CA GLU A 226 7.91 -1.47 22.91
C GLU A 226 8.90 -0.39 22.48
N ALA A 227 10.02 -0.78 21.87
CA ALA A 227 11.01 0.16 21.35
C ALA A 227 10.43 0.98 20.20
N LEU A 228 9.71 0.32 19.28
CA LEU A 228 9.05 0.99 18.15
C LEU A 228 7.95 1.94 18.62
N GLU A 229 7.10 1.53 19.55
CA GLU A 229 6.06 2.40 20.12
C GLU A 229 6.67 3.65 20.80
N ALA A 230 7.79 3.48 21.51
CA ALA A 230 8.51 4.59 22.11
C ALA A 230 9.13 5.53 21.07
N ALA A 231 9.69 4.99 19.97
CA ALA A 231 10.24 5.80 18.87
C ALA A 231 9.12 6.58 18.15
N ILE A 232 7.97 5.95 17.88
CA ILE A 232 6.78 6.61 17.32
C ILE A 232 6.32 7.77 18.22
N ALA A 233 6.30 7.57 19.53
CA ALA A 233 5.93 8.64 20.46
C ALA A 233 6.92 9.84 20.40
N ARG A 234 8.22 9.58 20.23
CA ARG A 234 9.23 10.63 20.03
C ARG A 234 9.03 11.39 18.71
N ALA A 235 8.81 10.67 17.62
CA ALA A 235 8.53 11.28 16.30
C ALA A 235 7.30 12.20 16.36
N ARG A 236 6.21 11.73 16.99
CA ARG A 236 5.00 12.53 17.20
C ARG A 236 5.25 13.77 18.06
N ALA A 237 6.04 13.66 19.13
CA ALA A 237 6.42 14.78 19.97
C ALA A 237 7.26 15.83 19.19
N ALA A 238 7.99 15.38 18.16
CA ALA A 238 8.72 16.25 17.22
C ALA A 238 7.84 16.80 16.08
N GLY A 239 6.51 16.54 16.08
CA GLY A 239 5.58 17.03 15.07
C GLY A 239 5.53 16.19 13.78
N ILE A 240 6.09 14.98 13.78
CA ILE A 240 6.06 14.05 12.65
C ILE A 240 4.94 13.03 12.87
N ALA A 241 3.97 12.98 11.96
CA ALA A 241 2.95 11.93 11.96
C ALA A 241 3.58 10.57 11.62
N VAL A 242 3.03 9.49 12.17
CA VAL A 242 3.43 8.13 11.81
C VAL A 242 2.20 7.35 11.37
N VAL A 243 2.27 6.73 10.21
CA VAL A 243 1.20 5.94 9.60
C VAL A 243 1.68 4.51 9.40
N CYS A 244 0.94 3.54 9.93
CA CYS A 244 1.28 2.12 9.83
C CYS A 244 0.02 1.24 9.92
N VAL A 245 0.19 -0.07 9.81
CA VAL A 245 -0.88 -1.06 9.95
C VAL A 245 -0.95 -1.50 11.41
N ASN A 246 -1.54 -0.68 12.29
CA ASN A 246 -1.72 -1.05 13.69
C ASN A 246 -3.09 -0.58 14.22
N SER A 247 -4.05 -1.49 14.24
CA SER A 247 -5.45 -1.23 14.60
C SER A 247 -5.69 -0.90 16.09
N ARG A 248 -4.67 -0.86 16.92
CA ARG A 248 -4.79 -0.58 18.37
C ARG A 248 -4.72 0.90 18.70
N ASP A 249 -4.00 1.66 17.90
CA ASP A 249 -3.92 3.11 18.05
C ASP A 249 -4.71 3.78 16.93
N PRO A 250 -5.84 4.43 17.21
CA PRO A 250 -6.66 5.10 16.21
C PRO A 250 -5.94 6.22 15.45
N LEU A 251 -4.78 6.67 15.93
CA LEU A 251 -3.92 7.64 15.23
C LEU A 251 -2.93 6.96 14.29
N LEU A 252 -2.71 5.65 14.43
CA LEU A 252 -1.83 4.88 13.54
C LEU A 252 -2.59 4.25 12.38
N GLU A 253 -3.77 3.69 12.64
CA GLU A 253 -4.59 3.01 11.63
C GLU A 253 -6.09 3.28 11.78
N PRO A 254 -6.58 4.49 11.48
CA PRO A 254 -8.02 4.75 11.45
C PRO A 254 -8.67 4.45 10.10
N TRP A 255 -8.02 3.72 9.21
CA TRP A 255 -8.45 3.44 7.83
C TRP A 255 -8.48 1.98 7.49
N MET A 256 -9.14 1.69 6.39
CA MET A 256 -9.23 0.38 5.78
C MET A 256 -9.18 0.50 4.25
N GLY A 257 -8.60 -0.50 3.62
CA GLY A 257 -8.47 -0.53 2.17
C GLY A 257 -9.77 -0.90 1.47
N MET A 258 -10.09 -0.23 0.37
CA MET A 258 -11.16 -0.59 -0.54
C MET A 258 -10.60 -1.00 -1.91
N GLY A 259 -11.29 -1.95 -2.55
CA GLY A 259 -11.04 -2.34 -3.92
C GLY A 259 -11.82 -1.49 -4.92
N ARG A 260 -11.59 -1.76 -6.19
CA ARG A 260 -12.33 -1.16 -7.30
C ARG A 260 -12.74 -2.23 -8.31
N ARG A 261 -13.84 -1.99 -8.98
CA ARG A 261 -14.29 -2.84 -10.09
C ARG A 261 -13.25 -2.79 -11.22
N PRO A 262 -12.84 -3.93 -11.78
CA PRO A 262 -11.99 -3.93 -12.98
C PRO A 262 -12.62 -3.04 -14.06
N TYR A 263 -11.81 -2.19 -14.68
CA TYR A 263 -12.21 -1.16 -15.66
C TYR A 263 -13.20 -0.09 -15.14
N GLY A 264 -13.56 -0.11 -13.86
CA GLY A 264 -14.37 0.94 -13.24
C GLY A 264 -13.62 2.27 -13.15
N ASP A 265 -14.36 3.37 -13.03
CA ASP A 265 -13.78 4.69 -12.83
C ASP A 265 -13.25 4.80 -11.38
N PRO A 266 -11.94 5.02 -11.17
CA PRO A 266 -11.35 5.11 -9.84
C PRO A 266 -11.86 6.31 -9.02
N ASN A 267 -12.57 7.23 -9.65
CA ASN A 267 -13.12 8.43 -9.01
C ASN A 267 -14.60 8.30 -8.61
N ARG A 268 -15.22 7.15 -8.92
CA ARG A 268 -16.63 6.89 -8.61
C ARG A 268 -16.77 5.87 -7.49
N LEU A 269 -17.47 6.26 -6.42
CA LEU A 269 -17.72 5.36 -5.29
C LEU A 269 -18.63 4.17 -5.65
N GLU A 270 -19.44 4.29 -6.69
CA GLU A 270 -20.30 3.21 -7.22
C GLU A 270 -19.48 2.08 -7.87
N ASP A 271 -18.24 2.35 -8.25
CA ASP A 271 -17.29 1.37 -8.77
C ASP A 271 -16.37 0.79 -7.69
N CYS A 272 -16.56 1.17 -6.42
CA CYS A 272 -15.85 0.56 -5.30
C CYS A 272 -16.33 -0.86 -5.06
N LEU A 273 -15.38 -1.70 -4.64
CA LEU A 273 -15.61 -3.05 -4.14
C LEU A 273 -15.04 -3.16 -2.73
N PRO A 274 -15.43 -4.18 -1.96
CA PRO A 274 -14.66 -4.52 -0.77
C PRO A 274 -13.21 -4.76 -1.15
N GLY A 275 -12.28 -4.35 -0.31
CA GLY A 275 -10.90 -4.78 -0.49
C GLY A 275 -10.82 -6.30 -0.42
N ALA A 276 -9.97 -6.93 -1.24
CA ALA A 276 -9.87 -8.38 -1.36
C ALA A 276 -9.67 -9.08 0.00
N PHE A 277 -8.97 -8.43 0.92
CA PHE A 277 -8.77 -8.92 2.30
C PHE A 277 -10.04 -9.01 3.15
N TRP A 278 -11.05 -8.17 2.86
CA TRP A 278 -12.22 -7.98 3.70
C TRP A 278 -13.50 -8.50 3.08
N GLU A 279 -13.45 -8.91 1.81
CA GLU A 279 -14.61 -9.29 1.03
C GLU A 279 -15.45 -10.38 1.72
N GLU A 280 -14.82 -11.47 2.14
CA GLU A 280 -15.51 -12.56 2.82
C GLU A 280 -16.10 -12.11 4.16
N SER A 281 -15.36 -11.36 4.96
CA SER A 281 -15.83 -10.89 6.27
C SER A 281 -17.00 -9.89 6.15
N LEU A 282 -17.00 -9.06 5.08
CA LEU A 282 -18.10 -8.15 4.82
C LEU A 282 -19.40 -8.93 4.50
N TYR A 283 -19.32 -9.90 3.59
CA TYR A 283 -20.50 -10.64 3.17
C TYR A 283 -20.97 -11.69 4.19
N SER A 284 -20.10 -12.17 5.07
CA SER A 284 -20.48 -13.01 6.22
C SER A 284 -21.04 -12.23 7.41
N GLY A 285 -20.95 -10.88 7.39
CA GLY A 285 -21.38 -10.03 8.50
C GLY A 285 -20.37 -9.93 9.65
N GLU A 286 -19.15 -10.41 9.47
CA GLU A 286 -18.07 -10.32 10.47
C GLU A 286 -17.26 -9.02 10.37
N TYR A 287 -17.43 -8.27 9.28
CA TYR A 287 -16.72 -7.02 9.04
C TYR A 287 -17.14 -5.92 10.03
N ARG A 288 -16.15 -5.23 10.61
CA ARG A 288 -16.38 -4.26 11.70
C ARG A 288 -16.32 -2.77 11.26
N GLY A 289 -16.04 -2.48 10.00
CA GLY A 289 -15.87 -1.11 9.50
C GLY A 289 -17.18 -0.36 9.20
N THR A 290 -18.34 -1.01 9.35
CA THR A 290 -19.64 -0.46 8.95
C THR A 290 -20.14 0.69 9.81
N ASP A 291 -19.61 0.84 11.03
CA ASP A 291 -19.98 1.92 11.95
C ASP A 291 -19.42 3.30 11.55
N GLY A 292 -18.58 3.34 10.49
CA GLY A 292 -17.93 4.55 10.00
C GLY A 292 -16.81 5.07 10.89
N SER A 293 -16.32 4.26 11.85
CA SER A 293 -15.14 4.57 12.66
C SER A 293 -13.86 4.51 11.83
N LEU A 294 -13.84 3.66 10.81
CA LEU A 294 -12.75 3.49 9.86
C LEU A 294 -13.02 4.26 8.56
N LEU A 295 -11.97 4.90 8.07
CA LEU A 295 -12.00 5.58 6.78
C LEU A 295 -11.56 4.62 5.68
N LEU A 296 -12.30 4.58 4.58
CA LEU A 296 -11.95 3.79 3.42
C LEU A 296 -11.04 4.59 2.49
N VAL A 297 -9.94 3.96 2.05
CA VAL A 297 -9.01 4.51 1.06
C VAL A 297 -8.71 3.48 -0.03
N PRO A 298 -8.37 3.89 -1.27
CA PRO A 298 -7.99 2.98 -2.34
C PRO A 298 -6.82 2.07 -1.94
N MET A 299 -6.97 0.77 -2.19
CA MET A 299 -5.98 -0.26 -1.88
C MET A 299 -5.70 -1.15 -3.09
N ASP A 300 -6.72 -1.79 -3.66
CA ASP A 300 -6.58 -2.75 -4.75
C ASP A 300 -6.71 -2.11 -6.14
N GLY A 301 -6.34 -2.87 -7.18
CA GLY A 301 -6.40 -2.42 -8.57
C GLY A 301 -5.46 -1.26 -8.86
N ARG A 302 -4.26 -1.26 -8.28
CA ARG A 302 -3.28 -0.17 -8.37
C ARG A 302 -2.09 -0.55 -9.26
N THR A 303 -1.68 0.41 -10.06
CA THR A 303 -0.39 0.37 -10.75
C THR A 303 0.62 1.17 -9.94
N ALA A 304 1.78 0.58 -9.74
CA ALA A 304 2.88 1.14 -8.97
C ALA A 304 4.21 0.95 -9.70
N ALA A 305 5.25 1.62 -9.21
CA ALA A 305 6.61 1.43 -9.72
C ALA A 305 7.08 -0.01 -9.50
N SER A 306 7.74 -0.58 -10.51
CA SER A 306 8.33 -1.92 -10.46
C SER A 306 9.83 -1.85 -10.20
N PRO A 307 10.41 -2.78 -9.42
CA PRO A 307 11.85 -2.86 -9.25
C PRO A 307 12.59 -3.32 -10.51
N ALA A 308 11.87 -3.71 -11.53
CA ALA A 308 12.40 -4.32 -12.74
C ALA A 308 13.15 -3.35 -13.66
N GLY A 309 13.02 -2.04 -13.42
CA GLY A 309 13.70 -1.00 -14.19
C GLY A 309 13.14 0.39 -13.87
N GLY A 310 13.93 1.42 -14.15
CA GLY A 310 13.59 2.82 -13.80
C GLY A 310 12.33 3.39 -14.46
N ALA A 311 11.73 2.68 -15.44
CA ALA A 311 10.51 3.08 -16.13
C ALA A 311 9.44 1.97 -16.15
N GLU A 312 9.66 0.88 -15.40
CA GLU A 312 8.77 -0.27 -15.38
C GLU A 312 7.67 -0.13 -14.33
N TYR A 313 6.51 -0.69 -14.63
CA TYR A 313 5.34 -0.64 -13.74
C TYR A 313 4.80 -2.03 -13.49
N ALA A 314 4.21 -2.23 -12.32
CA ALA A 314 3.45 -3.42 -11.97
C ALA A 314 2.02 -3.04 -11.60
N TYR A 315 1.06 -3.83 -12.09
CA TYR A 315 -0.34 -3.78 -11.67
C TYR A 315 -0.55 -4.80 -10.57
N PHE A 316 -1.17 -4.37 -9.50
CA PHE A 316 -1.54 -5.19 -8.36
C PHE A 316 -3.07 -5.25 -8.27
N ALA A 317 -3.63 -6.43 -8.54
CA ALA A 317 -5.06 -6.66 -8.41
C ALA A 317 -5.50 -6.57 -6.96
N GLY A 318 -4.70 -7.14 -6.04
CA GLY A 318 -4.85 -7.02 -4.60
C GLY A 318 -3.61 -6.38 -3.96
N GLY A 319 -3.79 -5.21 -3.33
CA GLY A 319 -2.66 -4.44 -2.77
C GLY A 319 -2.38 -4.69 -1.29
N GLY A 320 -3.37 -5.15 -0.55
CA GLY A 320 -3.28 -5.25 0.90
C GLY A 320 -3.19 -3.89 1.61
N MET A 321 -3.21 -3.89 2.94
CA MET A 321 -3.12 -2.66 3.74
C MET A 321 -1.83 -1.89 3.51
N SER A 322 -0.79 -2.55 3.01
CA SER A 322 0.47 -1.92 2.63
C SER A 322 0.32 -0.83 1.57
N TRP A 323 -0.74 -0.85 0.75
CA TRP A 323 -1.05 0.19 -0.24
C TRP A 323 -1.91 1.32 0.35
N ALA A 324 -2.70 1.03 1.39
CA ALA A 324 -3.49 2.04 2.10
C ALA A 324 -2.61 3.00 2.91
N VAL A 325 -1.57 2.49 3.56
CA VAL A 325 -0.65 3.28 4.40
C VAL A 325 0.01 4.44 3.64
N PRO A 326 0.73 4.20 2.51
CA PRO A 326 1.34 5.27 1.73
C PRO A 326 0.31 6.20 1.08
N TYR A 327 -0.89 5.70 0.76
CA TYR A 327 -1.97 6.54 0.27
C TYR A 327 -2.36 7.61 1.29
N VAL A 328 -2.51 7.22 2.56
CA VAL A 328 -2.83 8.16 3.65
C VAL A 328 -1.68 9.11 3.93
N ALA A 329 -0.43 8.64 3.89
CA ALA A 329 0.74 9.52 4.02
C ALA A 329 0.75 10.59 2.93
N GLY A 330 0.42 10.24 1.68
CA GLY A 330 0.24 11.18 0.59
C GLY A 330 -0.89 12.18 0.84
N LEU A 331 -2.07 11.72 1.30
CA LEU A 331 -3.18 12.62 1.64
C LEU A 331 -2.80 13.64 2.74
N TYR A 332 -2.08 13.18 3.76
CA TYR A 332 -1.60 14.09 4.81
C TYR A 332 -0.58 15.10 4.28
N ALA A 333 0.27 14.70 3.34
CA ALA A 333 1.18 15.63 2.68
C ALA A 333 0.43 16.70 1.86
N LEU A 334 -0.67 16.36 1.19
CA LEU A 334 -1.54 17.36 0.54
C LEU A 334 -2.14 18.33 1.58
N ALA A 335 -2.60 17.81 2.72
CA ALA A 335 -3.12 18.63 3.81
C ALA A 335 -2.06 19.58 4.39
N CYS A 336 -0.82 19.10 4.57
CA CYS A 336 0.30 19.93 5.02
C CYS A 336 0.68 21.03 4.02
N GLN A 337 0.53 20.81 2.71
CA GLN A 337 0.72 21.88 1.73
C GLN A 337 -0.35 22.96 1.85
N VAL A 338 -1.61 22.58 2.07
CA VAL A 338 -2.74 23.51 2.21
C VAL A 338 -2.70 24.29 3.52
N LYS A 339 -2.41 23.58 4.61
CA LYS A 339 -2.34 24.11 5.98
C LYS A 339 -1.04 23.64 6.63
N PRO A 340 0.07 24.39 6.53
CA PRO A 340 1.40 23.95 6.99
C PRO A 340 1.46 23.53 8.47
N GLU A 341 0.64 24.14 9.33
CA GLU A 341 0.57 23.83 10.75
C GLU A 341 -0.43 22.70 11.10
N VAL A 342 -1.08 22.08 10.11
CA VAL A 342 -2.07 21.04 10.38
C VAL A 342 -1.46 19.89 11.18
N THR A 343 -2.12 19.50 12.28
CA THR A 343 -1.76 18.30 13.02
C THR A 343 -2.42 17.07 12.39
N PHE A 344 -1.90 15.89 12.70
CA PHE A 344 -2.47 14.66 12.19
C PHE A 344 -3.87 14.40 12.75
N GLU A 345 -4.12 14.80 14.00
CA GLU A 345 -5.43 14.74 14.64
C GLU A 345 -6.46 15.65 13.94
N GLU A 346 -6.08 16.88 13.59
CA GLU A 346 -6.93 17.80 12.82
C GLU A 346 -7.24 17.23 11.42
N PHE A 347 -6.22 16.67 10.75
CA PHE A 347 -6.40 15.99 9.47
C PHE A 347 -7.40 14.84 9.58
N LEU A 348 -7.25 13.95 10.58
CA LEU A 348 -8.17 12.84 10.80
C LEU A 348 -9.60 13.31 11.14
N ALA A 349 -9.73 14.36 11.95
CA ALA A 349 -11.03 14.93 12.28
C ALA A 349 -11.73 15.50 11.03
N ALA A 350 -10.99 16.23 10.18
CA ALA A 350 -11.49 16.72 8.90
C ALA A 350 -11.87 15.58 7.95
N ALA A 351 -10.99 14.57 7.82
CA ALA A 351 -11.26 13.40 6.98
C ALA A 351 -12.54 12.67 7.40
N ARG A 352 -12.73 12.44 8.71
CA ARG A 352 -13.95 11.78 9.24
C ARG A 352 -15.21 12.60 9.03
N SER A 353 -15.13 13.93 9.20
CA SER A 353 -16.29 14.82 9.07
C SER A 353 -16.77 14.97 7.63
N THR A 354 -15.89 14.81 6.65
CA THR A 354 -16.16 14.99 5.22
C THR A 354 -16.29 13.67 4.45
N ALA A 355 -16.02 12.53 5.10
CA ALA A 355 -16.06 11.22 4.47
C ALA A 355 -17.48 10.86 3.99
N ARG A 356 -17.55 10.19 2.83
CA ARG A 356 -18.77 9.81 2.15
C ARG A 356 -19.13 8.35 2.41
N PRO A 357 -20.40 8.03 2.74
CA PRO A 357 -20.83 6.66 2.95
C PRO A 357 -20.66 5.83 1.65
N VAL A 358 -20.23 4.58 1.81
CA VAL A 358 -20.08 3.60 0.74
C VAL A 358 -20.88 2.35 1.11
N SER A 359 -21.68 1.88 0.18
CA SER A 359 -22.32 0.57 0.22
C SER A 359 -21.93 -0.21 -1.02
N VAL A 360 -21.82 -1.52 -0.87
CA VAL A 360 -21.61 -2.45 -1.98
C VAL A 360 -22.81 -3.38 -2.10
N TRP A 361 -23.09 -3.85 -3.31
CA TRP A 361 -24.27 -4.66 -3.61
C TRP A 361 -23.85 -6.05 -4.11
N ARG A 362 -24.45 -7.09 -3.52
CA ARG A 362 -24.27 -8.48 -3.96
C ARG A 362 -25.62 -9.19 -3.92
N ASP A 363 -26.01 -9.81 -5.01
CA ASP A 363 -27.26 -10.57 -5.17
C ASP A 363 -28.52 -9.77 -4.75
N GLY A 364 -28.55 -8.46 -5.04
CA GLY A 364 -29.64 -7.55 -4.69
C GLY A 364 -29.68 -7.12 -3.23
N VAL A 365 -28.70 -7.49 -2.42
CA VAL A 365 -28.56 -7.09 -1.01
C VAL A 365 -27.54 -5.97 -0.91
N GLU A 366 -27.90 -4.92 -0.13
CA GLU A 366 -27.00 -3.83 0.19
C GLU A 366 -26.16 -4.18 1.43
N TYR A 367 -24.85 -3.98 1.31
CA TYR A 367 -23.92 -4.13 2.42
C TYR A 367 -23.25 -2.78 2.69
N PRO A 368 -23.56 -2.10 3.80
CA PRO A 368 -22.84 -0.92 4.23
C PRO A 368 -21.36 -1.28 4.46
N TYR A 369 -20.45 -0.57 3.76
CA TYR A 369 -19.02 -0.91 3.83
C TYR A 369 -18.25 0.03 4.74
N GLY A 370 -18.62 1.30 4.81
CA GLY A 370 -17.96 2.31 5.64
C GLY A 370 -18.08 3.70 5.05
N LYS A 371 -17.06 4.54 5.26
CA LYS A 371 -17.00 5.89 4.70
C LYS A 371 -15.69 6.12 3.97
N ALA A 372 -15.75 6.36 2.67
CA ALA A 372 -14.58 6.73 1.88
C ALA A 372 -14.15 8.17 2.17
N VAL A 373 -12.84 8.39 2.24
CA VAL A 373 -12.27 9.74 2.27
C VAL A 373 -12.72 10.49 1.03
N ASP A 374 -13.10 11.75 1.20
CA ASP A 374 -13.31 12.71 0.11
C ASP A 374 -12.16 13.72 0.14
N PRO A 375 -11.10 13.55 -0.69
CA PRO A 375 -9.93 14.41 -0.63
C PRO A 375 -10.24 15.89 -0.90
N ALA A 376 -11.19 16.18 -1.76
CA ALA A 376 -11.56 17.57 -2.08
C ALA A 376 -12.24 18.24 -0.88
N ALA A 377 -13.25 17.59 -0.32
CA ALA A 377 -13.98 18.11 0.85
C ALA A 377 -13.09 18.17 2.10
N LEU A 378 -12.18 17.20 2.27
CA LEU A 378 -11.17 17.20 3.33
C LEU A 378 -10.28 18.45 3.25
N LEU A 379 -9.71 18.72 2.09
CA LEU A 379 -8.78 19.83 1.93
C LEU A 379 -9.51 21.20 1.97
N GLU A 380 -10.73 21.27 1.47
CA GLU A 380 -11.60 22.43 1.63
C GLU A 380 -11.90 22.75 3.09
N ALA A 381 -12.19 21.73 3.90
CA ALA A 381 -12.39 21.88 5.35
C ALA A 381 -11.13 22.35 6.09
N LEU A 382 -9.95 22.13 5.53
CA LEU A 382 -8.65 22.61 6.05
C LEU A 382 -8.24 23.98 5.50
N GLY A 383 -8.95 24.53 4.49
CA GLY A 383 -8.73 25.88 3.97
C GLY A 383 -8.20 25.95 2.53
N ALA A 384 -8.34 24.88 1.73
CA ALA A 384 -7.93 24.83 0.32
C ALA A 384 -8.74 25.75 -0.60
#